data_35b1016bcf4c05558f3d6d671d1d16e4
#
_entry.id   35b1016bcf4c05558f3d6d671d1d16e4
#
_cell.length_a   1.000
_cell.length_b   1.000
_cell.length_c   1.000
_cell.angle_alpha   90.00
_cell.angle_beta   90.00
_cell.angle_gamma   90.00
#
_symmetry.space_group_name_H-M   'P 1'
#
loop_
_entity.id
_entity.type
_entity.pdbx_description
1 polymer ?
#
loop_
_entity_poly.entity_id
_entity_poly.type
_entity_poly.pdbx_seq_one_letter_code
_entity_poly.pdbx_strand_id
1 'polypeptide(L)'
;MSIDDTTHQLEEVSPPDSKPSKLLVLTLVVALISAGLSGYAISKATSSTPSDSLATSVKDGDLFVAPTDLSGFIETIEQSVVEIFCGGTGTGFATDLAVEEVGFNTVVVTNLHVIKDCVEDPSALEVYTFNEFKTPAEVRIRGVDEKNDVALLEIVEKLPLLYPSETFAKRGWWTMVIGNPVDATFENEEDWRTLFNATTFGQISYVLDDYFNYTSATMNGGNSGGPLLNSRGEVIGINTMGQRDGQNLNF
;
A
#
# COMPACT_ATOMS: atom_id res chain seq x y z
N MET A 1 45.68 14.09 -51.87
CA MET A 1 44.96 13.26 -50.87
C MET A 1 44.67 14.17 -49.70
N SER A 2 43.53 14.83 -49.76
CA SER A 2 43.15 15.92 -48.86
C SER A 2 42.23 15.30 -47.76
N ILE A 3 42.56 15.57 -46.51
CA ILE A 3 41.79 15.14 -45.35
C ILE A 3 40.89 16.32 -44.98
N ASP A 4 39.61 16.12 -45.08
CA ASP A 4 38.57 17.10 -44.78
C ASP A 4 38.29 17.08 -43.26
N ASP A 5 38.49 18.22 -42.63
CA ASP A 5 38.36 18.47 -41.21
C ASP A 5 36.97 19.08 -40.95
N THR A 6 36.00 18.23 -40.57
CA THR A 6 34.64 18.69 -40.25
C THR A 6 34.49 18.83 -38.73
N THR A 7 34.75 20.03 -38.24
CA THR A 7 34.42 20.44 -36.86
C THR A 7 32.92 20.49 -36.62
N HIS A 8 32.42 19.55 -35.84
CA HIS A 8 31.07 19.63 -35.27
C HIS A 8 31.02 20.67 -34.16
N GLN A 9 30.29 21.75 -34.39
CA GLN A 9 29.87 22.69 -33.34
C GLN A 9 28.83 22.02 -32.46
N LEU A 10 29.12 21.94 -31.16
CA LEU A 10 28.16 21.56 -30.15
C LEU A 10 27.28 22.77 -29.84
N GLU A 11 26.01 22.65 -30.15
CA GLU A 11 24.97 23.62 -29.80
C GLU A 11 24.68 23.52 -28.29
N GLU A 12 24.88 24.61 -27.58
CA GLU A 12 24.67 24.77 -26.15
C GLU A 12 23.17 24.85 -25.89
N VAL A 13 22.57 23.74 -25.44
CA VAL A 13 21.14 23.65 -25.05
C VAL A 13 21.00 24.22 -23.66
N SER A 14 20.35 25.37 -23.54
CA SER A 14 19.96 25.97 -22.26
C SER A 14 18.99 25.04 -21.51
N PRO A 15 19.15 24.87 -20.18
CA PRO A 15 18.22 24.03 -19.41
C PRO A 15 16.82 24.68 -19.33
N PRO A 16 15.74 23.92 -19.42
CA PRO A 16 14.38 24.44 -19.30
C PRO A 16 14.11 24.91 -17.86
N ASP A 17 13.46 26.07 -17.74
CA ASP A 17 12.92 26.60 -16.49
C ASP A 17 11.98 25.58 -15.82
N SER A 18 12.45 24.89 -14.81
CA SER A 18 11.66 23.92 -14.05
C SER A 18 10.93 24.61 -12.90
N LYS A 19 9.65 24.87 -13.10
CA LYS A 19 8.72 24.98 -11.96
C LYS A 19 8.74 23.63 -11.22
N PRO A 20 8.76 23.61 -9.86
CA PRO A 20 8.76 22.35 -9.14
C PRO A 20 7.47 21.58 -9.49
N SER A 21 7.65 20.43 -10.11
CA SER A 21 6.53 19.57 -10.48
C SER A 21 5.94 18.92 -9.22
N LYS A 22 4.65 18.64 -9.25
CA LYS A 22 3.94 17.90 -8.18
C LYS A 22 4.62 16.58 -7.80
N LEU A 23 5.46 16.06 -8.68
CA LEU A 23 6.32 14.89 -8.49
C LEU A 23 7.34 15.07 -7.34
N LEU A 24 7.84 16.30 -7.11
CA LEU A 24 8.80 16.57 -6.02
C LEU A 24 8.14 16.42 -4.63
N VAL A 25 6.84 16.65 -4.55
CA VAL A 25 6.07 16.56 -3.29
C VAL A 25 5.85 15.09 -2.91
N LEU A 26 5.62 14.21 -3.88
CA LEU A 26 5.35 12.80 -3.60
C LEU A 26 6.64 12.01 -3.28
N THR A 27 7.75 12.32 -3.95
CA THR A 27 9.06 11.75 -3.58
C THR A 27 9.48 12.19 -2.17
N LEU A 28 9.04 13.39 -1.74
CA LEU A 28 9.20 13.87 -0.37
C LEU A 28 8.32 13.09 0.62
N VAL A 29 7.13 12.64 0.21
CA VAL A 29 6.21 11.87 1.06
C VAL A 29 6.75 10.47 1.33
N VAL A 30 7.31 9.78 0.33
CA VAL A 30 7.99 8.49 0.54
C VAL A 30 9.28 8.65 1.36
N ALA A 31 10.03 9.74 1.17
CA ALA A 31 11.21 10.07 1.98
C ALA A 31 10.86 10.58 3.38
N LEU A 32 9.70 11.23 3.58
CA LEU A 32 9.23 11.70 4.89
C LEU A 32 8.65 10.56 5.74
N ILE A 33 8.18 9.47 5.14
CA ILE A 33 7.86 8.24 5.87
C ILE A 33 9.13 7.67 6.54
N SER A 34 10.31 7.83 5.93
CA SER A 34 11.58 7.40 6.51
C SER A 34 12.27 8.43 7.42
N ALA A 35 12.04 9.73 7.23
CA ALA A 35 12.71 10.80 7.99
C ALA A 35 11.84 11.47 9.06
N GLY A 36 10.51 11.43 8.95
CA GLY A 36 9.57 12.03 9.92
C GLY A 36 9.44 11.27 11.23
N LEU A 37 9.83 10.00 11.26
CA LEU A 37 9.72 9.12 12.44
C LEU A 37 10.72 9.44 13.55
N SER A 38 11.83 10.11 13.27
CA SER A 38 12.83 10.44 14.30
C SER A 38 12.45 11.64 15.19
N GLY A 39 11.48 12.47 14.77
CA GLY A 39 11.05 13.66 15.50
C GLY A 39 9.78 13.50 16.34
N TYR A 40 8.98 12.47 16.07
CA TYR A 40 7.66 12.29 16.70
C TYR A 40 7.70 11.52 18.02
N ALA A 41 8.77 10.79 18.29
CA ALA A 41 8.93 9.97 19.49
C ALA A 41 9.12 10.76 20.79
N ILE A 42 9.36 12.08 20.75
CA ILE A 42 9.71 12.87 21.94
C ILE A 42 8.51 13.68 22.49
N SER A 43 7.39 13.80 21.79
CA SER A 43 6.31 14.73 22.17
C SER A 43 5.02 14.08 22.72
N LYS A 44 4.91 12.78 22.86
CA LYS A 44 3.66 12.13 23.31
C LYS A 44 3.76 11.37 24.62
N ALA A 45 4.33 11.99 25.62
CA ALA A 45 4.38 11.45 26.99
C ALA A 45 3.39 12.15 27.92
N THR A 46 2.16 12.48 27.52
CA THR A 46 1.06 12.79 28.46
C THR A 46 -0.26 13.02 27.71
N SER A 47 -1.06 11.97 27.52
CA SER A 47 -2.51 12.00 27.69
C SER A 47 -3.07 10.59 27.53
N SER A 48 -3.42 9.97 28.63
CA SER A 48 -4.10 8.70 28.71
C SER A 48 -5.57 8.87 28.31
N THR A 49 -5.96 8.29 27.18
CA THR A 49 -7.33 7.82 26.92
C THR A 49 -7.28 6.36 26.52
N PRO A 50 -8.08 5.47 27.11
CA PRO A 50 -8.00 4.03 26.89
C PRO A 50 -8.81 3.66 25.67
N SER A 51 -8.18 3.11 24.70
CA SER A 51 -8.62 2.31 23.56
C SER A 51 -7.97 2.78 22.27
N ASP A 52 -6.82 2.23 21.93
CA ASP A 52 -6.33 2.08 20.55
C ASP A 52 -4.93 1.46 20.48
N SER A 53 -4.43 0.82 21.54
CA SER A 53 -3.12 0.18 21.47
C SER A 53 -3.24 -1.34 21.38
N LEU A 54 -3.25 -1.87 20.19
CA LEU A 54 -2.75 -3.23 19.91
C LEU A 54 -1.21 -3.31 19.98
N ALA A 55 -0.55 -2.29 20.50
CA ALA A 55 0.87 -2.31 20.82
C ALA A 55 1.10 -3.17 22.08
N THR A 56 0.86 -4.45 21.98
CA THR A 56 1.51 -5.40 22.88
C THR A 56 3.00 -5.37 22.58
N SER A 57 3.81 -5.28 23.63
CA SER A 57 5.29 -5.24 23.59
C SER A 57 5.85 -6.56 23.02
N VAL A 58 5.78 -6.71 21.72
CA VAL A 58 6.32 -7.86 20.98
C VAL A 58 7.82 -7.65 20.81
N LYS A 59 8.64 -8.61 21.26
CA LYS A 59 10.10 -8.58 21.12
C LYS A 59 10.50 -8.92 19.67
N ASP A 60 11.68 -8.49 19.22
CA ASP A 60 12.18 -8.75 17.86
C ASP A 60 12.10 -10.22 17.42
N GLY A 61 12.26 -11.17 18.35
CA GLY A 61 12.13 -12.60 18.08
C GLY A 61 10.74 -13.05 17.61
N ASP A 62 9.72 -12.30 17.93
CA ASP A 62 8.32 -12.66 17.61
C ASP A 62 7.95 -12.37 16.15
N LEU A 63 8.76 -11.59 15.43
CA LEU A 63 8.55 -11.32 13.99
C LEU A 63 8.75 -12.56 13.10
N PHE A 64 9.34 -13.63 13.63
CA PHE A 64 9.56 -14.89 12.89
C PHE A 64 8.42 -15.92 13.07
N VAL A 65 7.43 -15.61 13.89
CA VAL A 65 6.31 -16.51 14.20
C VAL A 65 4.97 -15.79 14.00
N ALA A 66 3.91 -16.57 13.72
CA ALA A 66 2.56 -16.03 13.62
C ALA A 66 2.08 -15.45 14.96
N PRO A 67 1.16 -14.48 14.95
CA PRO A 67 0.46 -14.03 16.15
C PRO A 67 -0.21 -15.21 16.87
N THR A 68 -0.19 -15.19 18.21
CA THR A 68 -0.78 -16.26 19.03
C THR A 68 -2.29 -16.34 18.86
N ASP A 69 -2.96 -15.18 18.79
CA ASP A 69 -4.38 -15.06 18.44
C ASP A 69 -4.49 -14.58 16.99
N LEU A 70 -4.40 -15.52 16.06
CA LEU A 70 -4.42 -15.20 14.64
C LEU A 70 -5.81 -14.73 14.19
N SER A 71 -6.90 -15.28 14.75
CA SER A 71 -8.27 -14.86 14.41
C SER A 71 -8.53 -13.41 14.80
N GLY A 72 -8.27 -13.05 16.06
CA GLY A 72 -8.45 -11.68 16.53
C GLY A 72 -7.51 -10.69 15.83
N PHE A 73 -6.31 -11.15 15.44
CA PHE A 73 -5.40 -10.34 14.64
C PHE A 73 -5.99 -10.01 13.26
N ILE A 74 -6.52 -11.01 12.55
CA ILE A 74 -7.18 -10.81 11.23
C ILE A 74 -8.39 -9.90 11.38
N GLU A 75 -9.30 -10.18 12.33
CA GLU A 75 -10.50 -9.39 12.60
C GLU A 75 -10.21 -7.91 12.88
N THR A 76 -9.05 -7.62 13.43
CA THR A 76 -8.60 -6.24 13.66
C THR A 76 -8.08 -5.59 12.39
N ILE A 77 -7.24 -6.30 11.63
CA ILE A 77 -6.60 -5.76 10.43
C ILE A 77 -7.60 -5.54 9.31
N GLU A 78 -8.57 -6.44 9.12
CA GLU A 78 -9.54 -6.37 8.02
C GLU A 78 -10.38 -5.09 8.04
N GLN A 79 -10.57 -4.47 9.21
CA GLN A 79 -11.30 -3.21 9.33
C GLN A 79 -10.57 -2.00 8.72
N SER A 80 -9.28 -2.15 8.46
CA SER A 80 -8.42 -1.13 7.84
C SER A 80 -8.24 -1.35 6.33
N VAL A 81 -8.76 -2.46 5.80
CA VAL A 81 -8.59 -2.86 4.40
C VAL A 81 -9.85 -2.55 3.62
N VAL A 82 -9.69 -2.09 2.39
CA VAL A 82 -10.78 -1.72 1.50
C VAL A 82 -10.67 -2.46 0.18
N GLU A 83 -11.81 -2.75 -0.44
CA GLU A 83 -11.89 -3.17 -1.82
C GLU A 83 -11.95 -1.93 -2.71
N ILE A 84 -11.26 -1.97 -3.83
CA ILE A 84 -11.24 -0.91 -4.82
C ILE A 84 -11.66 -1.51 -6.15
N PHE A 85 -12.66 -0.87 -6.78
CA PHE A 85 -13.13 -1.24 -8.11
C PHE A 85 -12.90 -0.08 -9.08
N CYS A 86 -12.22 -0.38 -10.19
CA CYS A 86 -11.97 0.56 -11.30
C CYS A 86 -11.82 -0.24 -12.59
N GLY A 87 -12.94 -0.76 -13.14
CA GLY A 87 -12.91 -1.68 -14.28
C GLY A 87 -12.31 -3.05 -13.97
N GLY A 88 -11.77 -3.22 -12.78
CA GLY A 88 -11.22 -4.45 -12.20
C GLY A 88 -11.15 -4.28 -10.68
N THR A 89 -10.92 -5.38 -9.97
CA THR A 89 -10.84 -5.39 -8.50
C THR A 89 -9.41 -5.27 -8.03
N GLY A 90 -9.21 -4.49 -6.97
CA GLY A 90 -7.95 -4.38 -6.23
C GLY A 90 -8.21 -4.14 -4.75
N THR A 91 -7.15 -3.91 -4.03
CA THR A 91 -7.17 -3.69 -2.59
C THR A 91 -6.50 -2.37 -2.25
N GLY A 92 -6.91 -1.77 -1.15
CA GLY A 92 -6.23 -0.66 -0.51
C GLY A 92 -6.26 -0.81 1.01
N PHE A 93 -5.55 0.04 1.72
CA PHE A 93 -5.58 0.05 3.17
C PHE A 93 -5.42 1.46 3.74
N ALA A 94 -6.07 1.68 4.87
CA ALA A 94 -6.01 2.92 5.62
C ALA A 94 -4.65 3.10 6.29
N THR A 95 -4.06 4.29 6.18
CA THR A 95 -2.72 4.59 6.73
C THR A 95 -2.67 5.92 7.47
N ASP A 96 -1.65 6.09 8.32
CA ASP A 96 -1.43 7.29 9.14
C ASP A 96 -0.80 8.44 8.32
N LEU A 97 -1.50 8.84 7.25
CA LEU A 97 -1.20 10.07 6.52
C LEU A 97 -2.26 11.12 6.81
N ALA A 98 -1.81 12.38 6.91
CA ALA A 98 -2.74 13.49 7.10
C ALA A 98 -3.65 13.64 5.86
N VAL A 99 -4.95 13.78 6.10
CA VAL A 99 -5.93 14.13 5.07
C VAL A 99 -5.71 15.57 4.61
N GLU A 100 -5.83 15.83 3.33
CA GLU A 100 -5.63 17.17 2.74
C GLU A 100 -6.95 17.89 2.48
N GLU A 101 -8.02 17.15 2.17
CA GLU A 101 -9.29 17.74 1.78
C GLU A 101 -10.28 17.73 2.95
N VAL A 102 -10.96 18.85 3.15
CA VAL A 102 -11.96 19.00 4.21
C VAL A 102 -13.17 18.11 3.91
N GLY A 103 -13.61 17.35 4.90
CA GLY A 103 -14.73 16.41 4.77
C GLY A 103 -14.31 14.96 4.63
N PHE A 104 -13.07 14.71 4.22
CA PHE A 104 -12.49 13.36 4.20
C PHE A 104 -11.84 13.02 5.56
N ASN A 105 -11.74 11.74 5.89
CA ASN A 105 -11.29 11.31 7.22
C ASN A 105 -10.17 10.27 7.18
N THR A 106 -9.96 9.59 6.06
CA THR A 106 -8.98 8.50 5.95
C THR A 106 -8.22 8.60 4.64
N VAL A 107 -6.91 8.44 4.71
CA VAL A 107 -6.06 8.22 3.53
C VAL A 107 -5.90 6.72 3.31
N VAL A 108 -6.18 6.28 2.08
CA VAL A 108 -6.01 4.91 1.62
C VAL A 108 -4.85 4.84 0.65
N VAL A 109 -3.97 3.87 0.86
CA VAL A 109 -2.88 3.53 -0.07
C VAL A 109 -3.31 2.34 -0.93
N THR A 110 -2.98 2.40 -2.22
CA THR A 110 -3.15 1.30 -3.18
C THR A 110 -2.09 1.39 -4.28
N ASN A 111 -2.09 0.44 -5.22
CA ASN A 111 -1.27 0.58 -6.42
C ASN A 111 -1.93 1.50 -7.46
N LEU A 112 -1.11 2.19 -8.25
CA LEU A 112 -1.60 2.99 -9.36
C LEU A 112 -2.31 2.13 -10.42
N HIS A 113 -1.76 0.94 -10.74
CA HIS A 113 -2.38 0.08 -11.75
C HIS A 113 -3.79 -0.39 -11.37
N VAL A 114 -4.14 -0.40 -10.08
CA VAL A 114 -5.49 -0.73 -9.59
C VAL A 114 -6.51 0.34 -10.00
N ILE A 115 -6.11 1.61 -9.99
CA ILE A 115 -7.00 2.75 -10.26
C ILE A 115 -6.72 3.44 -11.60
N LYS A 116 -5.81 2.89 -12.41
CA LYS A 116 -5.27 3.58 -13.58
C LYS A 116 -6.33 4.09 -14.55
N ASP A 117 -7.36 3.29 -14.79
CA ASP A 117 -8.41 3.62 -15.73
C ASP A 117 -9.39 4.68 -15.19
N CYS A 118 -9.35 4.94 -13.86
CA CYS A 118 -10.17 5.95 -13.20
C CYS A 118 -9.41 7.25 -12.90
N VAL A 119 -8.12 7.37 -13.26
CA VAL A 119 -7.35 8.59 -12.96
C VAL A 119 -7.86 9.80 -13.73
N GLU A 120 -8.27 9.61 -15.00
CA GLU A 120 -8.82 10.68 -15.84
C GLU A 120 -10.32 10.89 -15.61
N ASP A 121 -11.06 9.82 -15.26
CA ASP A 121 -12.49 9.87 -14.93
C ASP A 121 -12.77 9.11 -13.63
N PRO A 122 -12.65 9.79 -12.47
CA PRO A 122 -12.87 9.17 -11.17
C PRO A 122 -14.31 8.73 -10.89
N SER A 123 -15.27 9.01 -11.76
CA SER A 123 -16.68 8.64 -11.55
C SER A 123 -16.93 7.13 -11.54
N ALA A 124 -16.01 6.35 -12.10
CA ALA A 124 -16.05 4.89 -12.11
C ALA A 124 -15.24 4.25 -10.96
N LEU A 125 -14.61 5.08 -10.10
CA LEU A 125 -13.84 4.59 -8.96
C LEU A 125 -14.79 4.34 -7.79
N GLU A 126 -14.84 3.11 -7.33
CA GLU A 126 -15.61 2.71 -6.17
C GLU A 126 -14.69 2.12 -5.09
N VAL A 127 -14.93 2.49 -3.83
CA VAL A 127 -14.19 1.97 -2.67
C VAL A 127 -15.19 1.43 -1.66
N TYR A 128 -15.05 0.17 -1.31
CA TYR A 128 -15.91 -0.50 -0.34
C TYR A 128 -15.14 -0.81 0.93
N THR A 129 -15.72 -0.45 2.08
CA THR A 129 -15.13 -0.70 3.39
C THR A 129 -15.68 -1.99 3.98
N PHE A 130 -14.98 -2.58 4.95
CA PHE A 130 -15.40 -3.82 5.62
C PHE A 130 -16.80 -3.70 6.26
N ASN A 131 -17.12 -2.55 6.80
CA ASN A 131 -18.41 -2.33 7.50
C ASN A 131 -19.55 -1.96 6.56
N GLU A 132 -19.26 -1.51 5.32
CA GLU A 132 -20.27 -1.04 4.36
C GLU A 132 -19.86 -1.43 2.93
N PHE A 133 -20.18 -2.68 2.55
CA PHE A 133 -19.88 -3.21 1.21
C PHE A 133 -21.06 -3.17 0.22
N LYS A 134 -22.14 -2.50 0.59
CA LYS A 134 -23.29 -2.31 -0.31
C LYS A 134 -23.30 -0.95 -0.98
N THR A 135 -22.68 0.00 -0.34
CA THR A 135 -22.60 1.39 -0.80
C THR A 135 -21.15 1.82 -0.83
N PRO A 136 -20.63 2.25 -1.98
CA PRO A 136 -19.25 2.71 -2.02
C PRO A 136 -19.06 3.97 -1.18
N ALA A 137 -17.91 4.09 -0.57
CA ALA A 137 -17.46 5.28 0.13
C ALA A 137 -17.32 6.46 -0.85
N GLU A 138 -17.59 7.68 -0.40
CA GLU A 138 -17.19 8.86 -1.15
C GLU A 138 -15.67 8.94 -1.19
N VAL A 139 -15.09 8.96 -2.40
CA VAL A 139 -13.66 8.85 -2.64
C VAL A 139 -13.14 9.94 -3.58
N ARG A 140 -11.92 10.39 -3.35
CA ARG A 140 -11.16 11.18 -4.31
C ARG A 140 -9.74 10.65 -4.46
N ILE A 141 -9.15 10.84 -5.64
CA ILE A 141 -7.74 10.56 -5.88
C ILE A 141 -6.93 11.77 -5.37
N ARG A 142 -6.10 11.54 -4.36
CA ARG A 142 -5.20 12.56 -3.81
C ARG A 142 -3.96 12.75 -4.66
N GLY A 143 -3.37 11.65 -5.15
CA GLY A 143 -2.18 11.69 -5.98
C GLY A 143 -1.72 10.31 -6.41
N VAL A 144 -0.84 10.29 -7.42
CA VAL A 144 -0.28 9.06 -7.99
C VAL A 144 1.22 9.18 -8.18
N ASP A 145 1.94 8.06 -8.04
CA ASP A 145 3.35 7.91 -8.35
C ASP A 145 3.50 6.78 -9.37
N GLU A 146 3.69 7.15 -10.63
CA GLU A 146 3.85 6.21 -11.75
C GLU A 146 5.13 5.37 -11.63
N LYS A 147 6.19 5.95 -11.05
CA LYS A 147 7.48 5.26 -10.95
C LYS A 147 7.43 4.09 -9.97
N ASN A 148 6.72 4.27 -8.86
CA ASN A 148 6.65 3.29 -7.79
C ASN A 148 5.31 2.53 -7.78
N ASP A 149 4.44 2.75 -8.77
CA ASP A 149 3.12 2.13 -8.88
C ASP A 149 2.28 2.31 -7.60
N VAL A 150 2.22 3.55 -7.07
CA VAL A 150 1.50 3.89 -5.85
C VAL A 150 0.45 4.94 -6.14
N ALA A 151 -0.71 4.81 -5.52
CA ALA A 151 -1.75 5.83 -5.50
C ALA A 151 -2.24 6.08 -4.07
N LEU A 152 -2.61 7.33 -3.81
CA LEU A 152 -3.25 7.76 -2.57
C LEU A 152 -4.66 8.21 -2.87
N LEU A 153 -5.60 7.67 -2.12
CA LEU A 153 -7.00 8.05 -2.13
C LEU A 153 -7.34 8.71 -0.80
N GLU A 154 -8.38 9.53 -0.77
CA GLU A 154 -9.02 9.97 0.46
C GLU A 154 -10.48 9.56 0.44
N ILE A 155 -10.98 9.03 1.56
CA ILE A 155 -12.37 8.61 1.74
C ILE A 155 -12.99 9.33 2.93
N VAL A 156 -14.32 9.48 2.88
CA VAL A 156 -15.10 10.15 3.93
C VAL A 156 -15.18 9.28 5.19
N GLU A 157 -15.19 7.98 5.06
CA GLU A 157 -15.27 7.05 6.18
C GLU A 157 -14.02 7.12 7.05
N LYS A 158 -14.22 6.99 8.36
CA LYS A 158 -13.14 6.89 9.33
C LYS A 158 -12.84 5.41 9.61
N LEU A 159 -11.66 4.97 9.15
CA LEU A 159 -11.18 3.60 9.37
C LEU A 159 -10.09 3.55 10.44
N PRO A 160 -9.89 2.40 11.11
CA PRO A 160 -8.66 2.11 11.84
C PRO A 160 -7.45 2.23 10.90
N LEU A 161 -6.32 2.67 11.43
CA LEU A 161 -5.13 2.93 10.62
C LEU A 161 -4.10 1.82 10.79
N LEU A 162 -3.48 1.41 9.69
CA LEU A 162 -2.28 0.60 9.69
C LEU A 162 -1.04 1.50 9.66
N TYR A 163 -0.02 1.10 10.41
CA TYR A 163 1.21 1.86 10.56
C TYR A 163 2.36 1.15 9.84
N PRO A 164 3.23 1.88 9.15
CA PRO A 164 4.43 1.30 8.57
C PRO A 164 5.37 0.80 9.67
N SER A 165 6.09 -0.29 9.38
CA SER A 165 7.15 -0.77 10.25
C SER A 165 8.30 0.24 10.29
N GLU A 166 8.81 0.53 11.48
CA GLU A 166 9.97 1.41 11.66
C GLU A 166 11.29 0.77 11.18
N THR A 167 11.27 -0.52 10.89
CA THR A 167 12.45 -1.27 10.47
C THR A 167 12.18 -2.01 9.16
N PHE A 168 13.20 -2.07 8.31
CA PHE A 168 13.14 -2.85 7.08
C PHE A 168 12.92 -4.33 7.39
N ALA A 169 12.08 -4.96 6.56
CA ALA A 169 11.80 -6.37 6.67
C ALA A 169 13.08 -7.21 6.57
N LYS A 170 13.09 -8.33 7.28
CA LYS A 170 14.22 -9.28 7.25
C LYS A 170 13.76 -10.63 6.74
N ARG A 171 14.61 -11.29 6.00
CA ARG A 171 14.37 -12.65 5.54
C ARG A 171 13.99 -13.56 6.72
N GLY A 172 12.94 -14.34 6.54
CA GLY A 172 12.39 -15.23 7.55
C GLY A 172 11.27 -14.63 8.41
N TRP A 173 11.03 -13.30 8.37
CA TRP A 173 9.89 -12.73 9.08
C TRP A 173 8.59 -13.37 8.59
N TRP A 174 7.71 -13.68 9.51
CA TRP A 174 6.35 -14.08 9.19
C TRP A 174 5.60 -12.94 8.51
N THR A 175 4.78 -13.28 7.52
CA THR A 175 4.01 -12.29 6.78
C THR A 175 2.58 -12.72 6.56
N MET A 176 1.68 -11.74 6.50
CA MET A 176 0.30 -11.86 6.07
C MET A 176 0.06 -10.95 4.89
N VAL A 177 -0.53 -11.49 3.84
CA VAL A 177 -1.19 -10.76 2.76
C VAL A 177 -2.68 -10.79 3.05
N ILE A 178 -3.34 -9.64 2.99
CA ILE A 178 -4.78 -9.52 3.08
C ILE A 178 -5.28 -8.68 1.91
N GLY A 179 -6.40 -9.07 1.30
CA GLY A 179 -6.95 -8.34 0.18
C GLY A 179 -8.19 -9.00 -0.39
N ASN A 180 -8.60 -8.53 -1.56
CA ASN A 180 -9.86 -8.88 -2.22
C ASN A 180 -9.58 -9.65 -3.53
N PRO A 181 -9.15 -10.92 -3.44
CA PRO A 181 -8.81 -11.69 -4.61
C PRO A 181 -10.06 -11.95 -5.47
N VAL A 182 -9.89 -11.75 -6.78
CA VAL A 182 -10.91 -12.15 -7.76
C VAL A 182 -10.85 -13.66 -7.92
N ASP A 183 -11.94 -14.35 -7.62
CA ASP A 183 -12.11 -15.74 -8.01
C ASP A 183 -12.92 -15.83 -9.32
N ALA A 184 -12.23 -16.21 -10.39
CA ALA A 184 -12.85 -16.37 -11.70
C ALA A 184 -13.85 -17.55 -11.77
N THR A 185 -13.99 -18.32 -10.70
CA THR A 185 -14.95 -19.43 -10.62
C THR A 185 -16.34 -19.00 -10.18
N PHE A 186 -16.49 -17.77 -9.67
CA PHE A 186 -17.80 -17.24 -9.28
C PHE A 186 -18.54 -16.68 -10.50
N GLU A 187 -19.70 -17.29 -10.81
CA GLU A 187 -20.56 -16.86 -11.93
C GLU A 187 -21.55 -15.74 -11.53
N ASN A 188 -21.71 -15.45 -10.25
CA ASN A 188 -22.67 -14.50 -9.71
C ASN A 188 -21.99 -13.41 -8.88
N GLU A 189 -22.45 -12.16 -9.03
CA GLU A 189 -21.95 -11.02 -8.25
C GLU A 189 -22.13 -11.16 -6.73
N GLU A 190 -23.04 -11.99 -6.25
CA GLU A 190 -23.22 -12.25 -4.82
C GLU A 190 -22.10 -13.14 -4.25
N ASP A 191 -21.52 -14.00 -5.05
CA ASP A 191 -20.55 -15.00 -4.59
C ASP A 191 -19.12 -14.43 -4.44
N TRP A 192 -18.71 -13.47 -5.27
CA TRP A 192 -17.36 -12.88 -5.18
C TRP A 192 -17.11 -12.10 -3.87
N ARG A 193 -18.18 -11.59 -3.25
CA ARG A 193 -18.09 -10.88 -1.96
C ARG A 193 -17.74 -11.80 -0.79
N THR A 194 -17.84 -13.11 -0.95
CA THR A 194 -17.42 -14.08 0.07
C THR A 194 -15.91 -14.13 0.26
N LEU A 195 -15.13 -13.58 -0.70
CA LEU A 195 -13.67 -13.50 -0.62
C LEU A 195 -13.16 -12.14 -0.15
N PHE A 196 -14.06 -11.26 0.31
CA PHE A 196 -13.67 -9.97 0.86
C PHE A 196 -12.68 -10.16 2.02
N ASN A 197 -11.53 -9.47 1.93
CA ASN A 197 -10.43 -9.56 2.91
C ASN A 197 -9.85 -10.97 3.10
N ALA A 198 -9.76 -11.76 2.02
CA ALA A 198 -9.09 -13.05 2.08
C ALA A 198 -7.63 -12.91 2.49
N THR A 199 -7.17 -13.81 3.36
CA THR A 199 -5.82 -13.78 3.92
C THR A 199 -4.99 -14.96 3.48
N THR A 200 -3.70 -14.71 3.22
CA THR A 200 -2.69 -15.75 3.02
C THR A 200 -1.46 -15.46 3.87
N PHE A 201 -0.72 -16.50 4.21
CA PHE A 201 0.41 -16.42 5.13
C PHE A 201 1.67 -16.96 4.50
N GLY A 202 2.80 -16.40 4.91
CA GLY A 202 4.10 -16.83 4.45
C GLY A 202 5.24 -16.26 5.28
N GLN A 203 6.38 -16.13 4.64
CA GLN A 203 7.57 -15.53 5.23
C GLN A 203 8.28 -14.70 4.17
N ILE A 204 9.04 -13.69 4.59
CA ILE A 204 9.95 -12.99 3.70
C ILE A 204 11.01 -13.98 3.21
N SER A 205 10.96 -14.29 1.93
CA SER A 205 11.90 -15.23 1.28
C SER A 205 13.19 -14.53 0.89
N TYR A 206 13.09 -13.28 0.45
CA TYR A 206 14.21 -12.47 -0.01
C TYR A 206 13.90 -10.97 0.14
N VAL A 207 14.92 -10.16 0.37
CA VAL A 207 14.85 -8.69 0.37
C VAL A 207 15.84 -8.18 -0.67
N LEU A 208 15.38 -7.35 -1.59
CA LEU A 208 16.20 -6.73 -2.62
C LEU A 208 16.29 -5.23 -2.35
N ASP A 209 17.49 -4.74 -2.08
CA ASP A 209 17.86 -3.31 -2.00
C ASP A 209 16.93 -2.46 -1.11
N ASP A 210 16.42 -3.02 0.00
CA ASP A 210 15.52 -2.39 0.98
C ASP A 210 14.16 -1.91 0.41
N TYR A 211 13.87 -2.15 -0.88
CA TYR A 211 12.65 -1.69 -1.53
C TYR A 211 11.68 -2.81 -1.92
N PHE A 212 12.19 -4.02 -2.18
CA PHE A 212 11.36 -5.13 -2.59
C PHE A 212 11.46 -6.30 -1.62
N ASN A 213 10.32 -6.68 -1.09
CA ASN A 213 10.16 -7.84 -0.22
C ASN A 213 9.53 -8.98 -1.01
N TYR A 214 10.25 -10.08 -1.20
CA TYR A 214 9.67 -11.29 -1.75
C TYR A 214 9.10 -12.14 -0.63
N THR A 215 7.82 -12.45 -0.72
CA THR A 215 7.15 -13.30 0.28
C THR A 215 6.72 -14.63 -0.32
N SER A 216 6.65 -15.67 0.52
CA SER A 216 6.05 -16.96 0.16
C SER A 216 4.54 -17.00 0.38
N ALA A 217 3.93 -15.94 0.93
CA ALA A 217 2.47 -15.82 0.98
C ALA A 217 1.90 -15.77 -0.44
N THR A 218 0.84 -16.51 -0.69
CA THR A 218 0.21 -16.55 -2.02
C THR A 218 -0.49 -15.22 -2.30
N MET A 219 -0.25 -14.66 -3.49
CA MET A 219 -0.98 -13.51 -4.00
C MET A 219 -1.73 -13.87 -5.27
N ASN A 220 -2.98 -13.43 -5.35
CA ASN A 220 -3.86 -13.59 -6.51
C ASN A 220 -4.23 -12.22 -7.08
N GLY A 221 -4.78 -12.20 -8.31
CA GLY A 221 -5.38 -10.99 -8.85
C GLY A 221 -6.41 -10.42 -7.86
N GLY A 222 -6.39 -9.11 -7.63
CA GLY A 222 -7.22 -8.45 -6.62
C GLY A 222 -6.50 -8.16 -5.29
N ASN A 223 -5.41 -8.87 -4.95
CA ASN A 223 -4.59 -8.53 -3.78
C ASN A 223 -3.68 -7.30 -4.01
N SER A 224 -3.50 -6.87 -5.26
CA SER A 224 -2.73 -5.68 -5.62
C SER A 224 -3.22 -4.44 -4.86
N GLY A 225 -2.28 -3.68 -4.30
CA GLY A 225 -2.54 -2.50 -3.49
C GLY A 225 -2.82 -2.78 -2.02
N GLY A 226 -3.05 -4.03 -1.64
CA GLY A 226 -3.24 -4.43 -0.24
C GLY A 226 -1.95 -4.43 0.56
N PRO A 227 -2.02 -4.47 1.90
CA PRO A 227 -0.85 -4.44 2.75
C PRO A 227 -0.17 -5.81 2.81
N LEU A 228 1.17 -5.80 2.83
CA LEU A 228 1.99 -6.88 3.33
C LEU A 228 2.34 -6.57 4.79
N LEU A 229 1.95 -7.44 5.70
CA LEU A 229 2.04 -7.21 7.14
C LEU A 229 3.02 -8.18 7.81
N ASN A 230 3.68 -7.71 8.87
CA ASN A 230 4.41 -8.57 9.80
C ASN A 230 3.49 -9.06 10.94
N SER A 231 4.01 -9.89 11.84
CA SER A 231 3.24 -10.44 12.97
C SER A 231 2.83 -9.43 14.04
N ARG A 232 3.25 -8.17 13.91
CA ARG A 232 2.79 -7.06 14.75
C ARG A 232 1.65 -6.25 14.13
N GLY A 233 1.24 -6.58 12.90
CA GLY A 233 0.28 -5.79 12.13
C GLY A 233 0.89 -4.53 11.52
N GLU A 234 2.22 -4.41 11.49
CA GLU A 234 2.90 -3.31 10.86
C GLU A 234 3.05 -3.57 9.36
N VAL A 235 2.83 -2.54 8.53
CA VAL A 235 2.98 -2.61 7.08
C VAL A 235 4.47 -2.64 6.73
N ILE A 236 4.89 -3.68 6.03
CA ILE A 236 6.25 -3.86 5.54
C ILE A 236 6.34 -3.80 4.02
N GLY A 237 5.21 -3.62 3.33
CA GLY A 237 5.14 -3.48 1.88
C GLY A 237 3.72 -3.31 1.38
N ILE A 238 3.61 -3.02 0.08
CA ILE A 238 2.35 -3.00 -0.67
C ILE A 238 2.41 -4.17 -1.65
N ASN A 239 1.38 -5.02 -1.65
CA ASN A 239 1.30 -6.14 -2.58
C ASN A 239 1.14 -5.61 -4.00
N THR A 240 2.04 -5.92 -4.91
CA THR A 240 2.01 -5.33 -6.24
C THR A 240 2.05 -6.35 -7.38
N MET A 241 2.86 -7.40 -7.29
CA MET A 241 3.01 -8.38 -8.37
C MET A 241 3.14 -9.81 -7.84
N GLY A 242 2.59 -10.75 -8.64
CA GLY A 242 2.90 -12.16 -8.55
C GLY A 242 3.62 -12.60 -9.82
N GLN A 243 4.63 -13.42 -9.72
CA GLN A 243 5.26 -14.01 -10.89
C GLN A 243 4.36 -15.11 -11.45
N ARG A 244 3.82 -14.92 -12.68
CA ARG A 244 2.84 -15.83 -13.28
C ARG A 244 3.33 -17.28 -13.42
N ASP A 245 4.64 -17.48 -13.59
CA ASP A 245 5.27 -18.79 -13.78
C ASP A 245 6.16 -19.21 -12.59
N GLY A 246 6.23 -18.39 -11.54
CA GLY A 246 7.01 -18.64 -10.32
C GLY A 246 6.12 -19.14 -9.20
N GLN A 247 6.34 -20.35 -8.70
CA GLN A 247 5.69 -20.79 -7.48
C GLN A 247 6.28 -20.05 -6.29
N ASN A 248 5.44 -19.36 -5.50
CA ASN A 248 5.80 -18.72 -4.22
C ASN A 248 6.83 -17.56 -4.33
N LEU A 249 6.83 -16.81 -5.43
CA LEU A 249 7.58 -15.55 -5.55
C LEU A 249 6.59 -14.42 -5.80
N ASN A 250 6.22 -13.73 -4.74
CA ASN A 250 5.29 -12.59 -4.75
C ASN A 250 5.99 -11.36 -4.12
N PHE A 251 5.72 -10.17 -4.62
CA PHE A 251 6.31 -8.91 -4.17
C PHE A 251 5.38 -7.72 -4.39
#